data_4b69c5022ed879e83e6c8aa29b9d0f82
#
_entry.id   4b69c5022ed879e83e6c8aa29b9d0f82
#
_cell.length_a   1.000
_cell.length_b   1.000
_cell.length_c   1.000
_cell.angle_alpha   90.00
_cell.angle_beta   90.00
_cell.angle_gamma   90.00
#
_symmetry.space_group_name_H-M   'P 1'
#
loop_
_entity.id
_entity.type
_entity.pdbx_description
1 polymer ?
#
loop_
_entity_poly.entity_id
_entity_poly.type
_entity_poly.pdbx_seq_one_letter_code
_entity_poly.pdbx_strand_id
1 'polypeptide(L)'
;MYSSLISKIEKAKRYAEEPQRITFQGLEVRFRGDNDSHTVSLQGDEWSCQCEHFHTSGLCAHVMTLQRLFGIYLTDAVKYTTEHVPA
;
A
#
# COMPACT_ATOMS: atom_id res chain seq x y z
N MET A 1 -35.04 0.76 9.40
CA MET A 1 -34.22 0.53 8.23
C MET A 1 -33.41 1.73 7.80
N TYR A 2 -34.09 2.84 7.59
CA TYR A 2 -33.36 4.04 7.20
C TYR A 2 -32.41 4.56 8.27
N SER A 3 -32.84 4.47 9.51
CA SER A 3 -31.97 4.93 10.61
C SER A 3 -30.73 4.09 10.73
N SER A 4 -30.81 2.79 10.46
CA SER A 4 -29.65 1.92 10.47
C SER A 4 -28.68 2.27 9.35
N LEU A 5 -29.21 2.55 8.17
CA LEU A 5 -28.38 2.95 7.03
C LEU A 5 -27.70 4.28 7.29
N ILE A 6 -28.45 5.26 7.78
CA ILE A 6 -27.92 6.58 8.09
C ILE A 6 -26.81 6.48 9.13
N SER A 7 -27.03 5.66 10.16
CA SER A 7 -26.03 5.46 11.19
C SER A 7 -24.75 4.85 10.63
N LYS A 8 -24.88 3.91 9.72
CA LYS A 8 -23.72 3.30 9.07
C LYS A 8 -22.95 4.29 8.19
N ILE A 9 -23.68 5.12 7.47
CA ILE A 9 -23.06 6.14 6.62
C ILE A 9 -22.27 7.13 7.48
N GLU A 10 -22.84 7.56 8.58
CA GLU A 10 -22.16 8.49 9.46
C GLU A 10 -20.94 7.90 10.12
N LYS A 11 -21.02 6.63 10.53
CA LYS A 11 -19.87 5.94 11.06
C LYS A 11 -18.78 5.81 10.01
N ALA A 12 -19.16 5.47 8.79
CA ALA A 12 -18.20 5.30 7.71
C ALA A 12 -17.45 6.61 7.45
N LYS A 13 -18.16 7.73 7.45
CA LYS A 13 -17.53 9.02 7.24
C LYS A 13 -16.54 9.33 8.36
N ARG A 14 -16.91 9.05 9.59
CA ARG A 14 -16.04 9.29 10.73
C ARG A 14 -14.80 8.41 10.68
N TYR A 15 -15.01 7.12 10.40
CA TYR A 15 -13.87 6.19 10.31
C TYR A 15 -12.92 6.58 9.17
N ALA A 16 -13.46 7.07 8.07
CA ALA A 16 -12.64 7.48 6.93
C ALA A 16 -11.74 8.68 7.26
N GLU A 17 -12.11 9.45 8.26
CA GLU A 17 -11.30 10.56 8.73
C GLU A 17 -10.19 10.11 9.68
N GLU A 18 -10.18 8.84 10.03
CA GLU A 18 -9.22 8.28 10.97
C GLU A 18 -8.48 7.10 10.32
N PRO A 19 -7.64 7.36 9.34
CA PRO A 19 -6.96 6.29 8.61
C PRO A 19 -6.06 5.43 9.50
N GLN A 20 -5.65 5.95 10.66
CA GLN A 20 -4.84 5.17 11.58
C GLN A 20 -5.57 3.97 12.16
N ARG A 21 -6.87 3.88 11.97
CA ARG A 21 -7.64 2.70 12.38
C ARG A 21 -7.40 1.50 11.49
N ILE A 22 -6.82 1.73 10.31
CA ILE A 22 -6.71 0.71 9.29
C ILE A 22 -5.26 0.34 9.09
N THR A 23 -4.98 -0.95 9.09
CA THR A 23 -3.66 -1.46 8.77
C THR A 23 -3.81 -2.48 7.65
N PHE A 24 -3.07 -2.31 6.58
CA PHE A 24 -3.07 -3.26 5.50
C PHE A 24 -2.27 -4.50 5.91
N GLN A 25 -2.90 -5.65 5.84
CA GLN A 25 -2.21 -6.91 6.12
C GLN A 25 -1.62 -7.51 4.85
N GLY A 26 -1.98 -6.95 3.73
CA GLY A 26 -1.47 -7.34 2.44
C GLY A 26 -2.21 -6.57 1.38
N LEU A 27 -1.67 -6.56 0.16
CA LEU A 27 -2.36 -5.94 -0.96
C LEU A 27 -1.81 -6.51 -2.26
N GLU A 28 -2.59 -6.35 -3.31
CA GLU A 28 -2.16 -6.68 -4.65
C GLU A 28 -2.77 -5.67 -5.58
N VAL A 29 -1.94 -5.02 -6.39
CA VAL A 29 -2.42 -4.00 -7.30
C VAL A 29 -1.81 -4.20 -8.68
N ARG A 30 -2.52 -3.71 -9.67
CA ARG A 30 -1.98 -3.61 -11.01
C ARG A 30 -1.48 -2.18 -11.18
N PHE A 31 -0.20 -2.05 -11.38
CA PHE A 31 0.43 -0.75 -11.54
C PHE A 31 0.69 -0.51 -13.01
N ARG A 32 0.15 0.56 -13.54
CA ARG A 32 0.42 0.92 -14.93
C ARG A 32 1.60 1.86 -14.97
N GLY A 33 2.73 1.34 -15.42
CA GLY A 33 3.93 2.14 -15.61
C GLY A 33 3.93 2.86 -16.94
N ASP A 34 5.08 3.39 -17.31
CA ASP A 34 5.20 4.15 -18.55
C ASP A 34 5.08 3.27 -19.79
N ASN A 35 5.63 2.06 -19.73
CA ASN A 35 5.64 1.17 -20.88
C ASN A 35 4.74 -0.04 -20.70
N ASP A 36 4.69 -0.58 -19.51
CA ASP A 36 3.99 -1.82 -19.21
C ASP A 36 3.21 -1.73 -17.92
N SER A 37 2.28 -2.68 -17.76
CA SER A 37 1.62 -2.84 -16.48
C SER A 37 2.27 -3.98 -15.72
N HIS A 38 2.38 -3.81 -14.41
CA HIS A 38 2.99 -4.79 -13.53
C HIS A 38 2.08 -5.08 -12.37
N THR A 39 2.18 -6.28 -11.82
CA THR A 39 1.51 -6.59 -10.57
C THR A 39 2.48 -6.32 -9.44
N VAL A 40 2.03 -5.54 -8.48
CA VAL A 40 2.79 -5.25 -7.27
C VAL A 40 1.99 -5.78 -6.10
N SER A 41 2.63 -6.51 -5.22
CA SER A 41 1.94 -7.10 -4.09
C SER A 41 2.74 -6.97 -2.82
N LEU A 42 2.01 -7.01 -1.72
CA LEU A 42 2.57 -7.09 -0.39
C LEU A 42 1.91 -8.27 0.30
N GLN A 43 2.70 -9.22 0.75
CA GLN A 43 2.20 -10.38 1.47
C GLN A 43 3.03 -10.55 2.73
N GLY A 44 2.36 -10.47 3.87
CA GLY A 44 3.09 -10.42 5.14
C GLY A 44 3.95 -9.17 5.14
N ASP A 45 5.25 -9.35 5.30
CA ASP A 45 6.19 -8.23 5.33
C ASP A 45 7.03 -8.16 4.06
N GLU A 46 6.60 -8.83 2.99
CA GLU A 46 7.39 -8.88 1.76
C GLU A 46 6.68 -8.21 0.60
N TRP A 47 7.36 -7.24 0.01
CA TRP A 47 6.94 -6.63 -1.23
C TRP A 47 7.40 -7.48 -2.42
N SER A 48 6.61 -7.45 -3.48
CA SER A 48 6.96 -8.14 -4.72
C SER A 48 6.50 -7.30 -5.90
N CYS A 49 7.33 -7.20 -6.92
CA CYS A 49 6.99 -6.50 -8.14
C CYS A 49 7.58 -7.26 -9.31
N GLN A 50 6.89 -7.23 -10.43
CA GLN A 50 7.32 -7.98 -11.62
C GLN A 50 8.37 -7.26 -12.45
N CYS A 51 8.75 -6.05 -12.09
CA CYS A 51 9.71 -5.31 -12.88
C CYS A 51 11.15 -5.79 -12.67
N GLU A 52 12.01 -5.53 -13.62
CA GLU A 52 13.39 -5.99 -13.56
C GLU A 52 14.19 -5.34 -12.44
N HIS A 53 13.93 -4.09 -12.16
CA HIS A 53 14.64 -3.39 -11.08
C HIS A 53 14.41 -4.08 -9.76
N PHE A 54 13.20 -4.53 -9.51
CA PHE A 54 12.90 -5.21 -8.26
C PHE A 54 13.64 -6.54 -8.19
N HIS A 55 13.67 -7.28 -9.30
CA HIS A 55 14.36 -8.56 -9.33
C HIS A 55 15.86 -8.41 -9.12
N THR A 56 16.42 -7.31 -9.58
CA THR A 56 17.86 -7.10 -9.51
C THR A 56 18.29 -6.58 -8.14
N SER A 57 17.56 -5.64 -7.58
CA SER A 57 18.02 -4.93 -6.38
C SER A 57 17.06 -4.98 -5.21
N GLY A 58 15.85 -5.51 -5.43
CA GLY A 58 14.82 -5.49 -4.40
C GLY A 58 14.16 -4.15 -4.23
N LEU A 59 14.50 -3.20 -5.08
CA LEU A 59 13.97 -1.84 -5.06
C LEU A 59 13.32 -1.53 -6.38
N CYS A 60 12.21 -0.83 -6.35
CA CYS A 60 11.68 -0.27 -7.58
C CYS A 60 10.75 0.90 -7.27
N ALA A 61 10.58 1.74 -8.29
CA ALA A 61 9.71 2.90 -8.14
C ALA A 61 8.27 2.51 -7.88
N HIS A 62 7.84 1.37 -8.38
CA HIS A 62 6.46 0.92 -8.20
C HIS A 62 6.14 0.67 -6.74
N VAL A 63 7.00 -0.09 -6.05
CA VAL A 63 6.83 -0.35 -4.62
C VAL A 63 6.92 0.95 -3.83
N MET A 64 7.89 1.78 -4.16
CA MET A 64 8.08 3.05 -3.45
C MET A 64 6.91 3.98 -3.61
N THR A 65 6.25 3.94 -4.78
CA THR A 65 5.04 4.73 -4.99
C THR A 65 3.92 4.29 -4.06
N LEU A 66 3.74 2.98 -3.93
CA LEU A 66 2.70 2.47 -3.06
C LEU A 66 2.99 2.79 -1.60
N GLN A 67 4.26 2.75 -1.22
CA GLN A 67 4.63 3.14 0.13
C GLN A 67 4.30 4.60 0.41
N ARG A 68 4.50 5.46 -0.57
CA ARG A 68 4.16 6.88 -0.42
C ARG A 68 2.67 7.11 -0.34
N LEU A 69 1.91 6.41 -1.18
CA LEU A 69 0.46 6.60 -1.23
C LEU A 69 -0.25 5.99 -0.03
N PHE A 70 0.18 4.83 0.39
CA PHE A 70 -0.53 4.03 1.38
C PHE A 70 0.24 3.85 2.68
N GLY A 71 1.31 4.60 2.87
CA GLY A 71 2.14 4.44 4.06
C GLY A 71 1.38 4.57 5.35
N ILE A 72 0.37 5.43 5.40
CA ILE A 72 -0.40 5.62 6.62
C ILE A 72 -1.19 4.36 7.01
N TYR A 73 -1.35 3.42 6.09
CA TYR A 73 -2.05 2.16 6.34
C TYR A 73 -1.09 0.99 6.53
N LEU A 74 0.20 1.22 6.42
CA LEU A 74 1.20 0.16 6.45
C LEU A 74 1.91 0.13 7.80
N THR A 75 2.36 -1.07 8.17
CA THR A 75 3.18 -1.21 9.38
C THR A 75 4.56 -0.64 9.12
N ASP A 76 5.29 -0.34 10.18
CA ASP A 76 6.63 0.21 10.03
C ASP A 76 7.58 -0.74 9.29
N ALA A 77 7.32 -2.04 9.40
CA ALA A 77 8.16 -3.04 8.74
C ALA A 77 8.13 -2.93 7.23
N VAL A 78 7.01 -2.47 6.65
CA VAL A 78 6.83 -2.44 5.19
C VAL A 78 6.63 -1.05 4.64
N LYS A 79 6.55 -0.06 5.51
CA LYS A 79 6.23 1.32 5.14
C LYS A 79 7.35 1.99 4.38
N TYR A 80 8.57 1.57 4.61
CA TYR A 80 9.75 2.16 4.01
C TYR A 80 10.54 1.11 3.28
N THR A 81 11.25 1.55 2.26
CA THR A 81 12.21 0.71 1.60
C THR A 81 13.36 0.48 2.58
N THR A 82 13.68 -0.78 2.81
CA THR A 82 14.64 -1.14 3.85
C THR A 82 16.08 -1.08 3.39
N GLU A 83 16.30 -0.91 2.12
CA GLU A 83 17.65 -0.81 1.66
C GLU A 83 18.24 0.46 2.18
N HIS A 84 19.33 0.31 2.79
CA HIS A 84 20.04 1.45 3.27
C HIS A 84 20.52 2.24 2.09
N VAL A 85 19.97 3.40 1.96
CA VAL A 85 20.62 4.37 1.14
C VAL A 85 21.90 4.67 1.87
N PRO A 86 23.05 4.40 1.30
CA PRO A 86 24.29 4.74 1.95
C PRO A 86 24.27 6.23 2.22
N ALA A 87 24.49 6.55 3.41
CA ALA A 87 24.45 7.94 3.84
C ALA A 87 25.48 8.76 3.08
#